data_dbf4ebc4da5547769b248123ac08039c
#
_entry.id   dbf4ebc4da5547769b248123ac08039c
#
_cell.length_a   1.000
_cell.length_b   1.000
_cell.length_c   1.000
_cell.angle_alpha   90.00
_cell.angle_beta   90.00
_cell.angle_gamma   90.00
#
_symmetry.space_group_name_H-M   'P 1'
#
loop_
_entity.id
_entity.type
_entity.pdbx_description
1 polymer ?
#
loop_
_entity_poly.entity_id
_entity_poly.type
_entity_poly.pdbx_seq_one_letter_code
_entity_poly.pdbx_strand_id
1 'polypeptide(L)'
;RSRGLGDVYKRQGMGNAGTNGGPAGDVIVAVTVQPSEVFQRDENNIYVVFPITYSQAVLGDTITVPSIDGKVEVNVPEGTQSGTTFRLRGKGVQYVNGRGRGDMYVKCEVEIPKKLSRTQREALKKFEGTLKEDNYEKRKGFFKKLKDMFNS
;
A
#
# COMPACT_ATOMS: atom_id res chain seq x y z
N ARG A 1 -10.69 -7.59 -8.46
CA ARG A 1 -11.15 -7.41 -8.28
C ARG A 1 -11.01 -7.44 -7.69
N SER A 2 -10.69 -7.78 -8.40
CA SER A 2 -11.19 -7.59 -8.00
C SER A 2 -11.05 -7.74 -7.51
N ARG A 3 -10.91 -8.16 -6.98
CA ARG A 3 -11.39 -8.28 -6.58
C ARG A 3 -11.41 -8.15 -6.08
N GLY A 4 -11.16 -8.32 -6.34
CA GLY A 4 -11.48 -8.22 -6.11
C GLY A 4 -10.78 -8.49 -6.36
N LEU A 5 -10.72 -8.76 -6.82
CA LEU A 5 -10.49 -8.86 -7.04
C LEU A 5 -10.68 -9.12 -7.30
N GLY A 6 -10.61 -9.52 -7.75
CA GLY A 6 -11.31 -9.61 -7.95
C GLY A 6 -11.05 -10.08 -8.14
N ASP A 7 -11.23 -10.43 -9.08
CA ASP A 7 -11.75 -10.57 -9.19
C ASP A 7 -11.10 -10.94 -9.31
N VAL A 8 -10.97 -11.32 -9.45
CA VAL A 8 -11.19 -11.46 -9.55
C VAL A 8 -10.67 -11.91 -9.56
N TYR A 9 -10.43 -12.62 -10.17
CA TYR A 9 -10.73 -12.83 -10.22
C TYR A 9 -10.30 -13.67 -9.98
N LYS A 10 -10.02 -14.20 -9.83
CA LYS A 10 -10.38 -14.83 -9.75
C LYS A 10 -10.05 -15.41 -9.45
N ARG A 11 -9.80 -15.94 -9.77
CA ARG A 11 -10.09 -16.40 -9.64
C ARG A 11 -9.44 -16.77 -9.94
N GLN A 12 -9.16 -17.06 -10.31
CA GLN A 12 -9.10 -17.16 -10.51
C GLN A 12 -8.88 -17.63 -10.30
N GLY A 13 -8.37 -18.31 -10.63
CA GLY A 13 -8.63 -18.62 -10.51
C GLY A 13 -8.73 -18.94 -10.16
N MET A 14 -8.97 -19.30 -10.52
CA MET A 14 -9.76 -19.24 -10.25
C MET A 14 -10.00 -19.32 -10.43
N GLY A 15 -9.47 -19.90 -10.88
CA GLY A 15 -10.17 -19.80 -11.19
C GLY A 15 -9.99 -20.21 -11.30
N ASN A 16 -10.18 -20.90 -11.85
CA ASN A 16 -10.64 -20.99 -12.07
C ASN A 16 -10.25 -21.57 -12.38
N ALA A 17 -10.17 -22.68 -12.65
CA ALA A 17 -10.32 -22.88 -13.05
C ALA A 17 -10.38 -23.08 -13.76
N GLY A 18 -10.12 -23.37 -14.46
CA GLY A 18 -10.62 -23.06 -15.15
C GLY A 18 -10.75 -23.20 -15.68
N THR A 19 -10.96 -23.56 -16.34
CA THR A 19 -11.58 -23.07 -16.90
C THR A 19 -11.42 -22.94 -17.59
N ASN A 20 -11.25 -23.54 -18.20
CA ASN A 20 -11.50 -22.95 -18.86
C ASN A 20 -10.97 -23.16 -19.14
N GLY A 21 -10.38 -23.96 -19.22
CA GLY A 21 -10.31 -23.70 -19.33
C GLY A 21 -9.69 -23.59 -19.50
N GLY A 22 -9.35 -24.06 -19.84
CA GLY A 22 -9.36 -23.44 -19.93
C GLY A 22 -8.82 -23.33 -19.69
N PRO A 23 -8.20 -23.81 -19.99
CA PRO A 23 -8.14 -23.29 -19.45
C PRO A 23 -8.46 -23.02 -18.77
N ALA A 24 -8.33 -23.43 -18.64
CA ALA A 24 -8.88 -22.71 -18.05
C ALA A 24 -8.77 -22.12 -17.87
N GLY A 25 -8.65 -22.11 -18.00
CA GLY A 25 -8.94 -21.10 -17.85
C GLY A 25 -8.80 -20.46 -17.76
N ASP A 26 -8.64 -20.27 -18.01
CA ASP A 26 -8.96 -19.15 -17.89
C ASP A 26 -9.63 -18.77 -17.95
N VAL A 27 -9.67 -19.09 -17.96
CA VAL A 27 -10.59 -18.50 -18.02
C VAL A 27 -10.83 -17.45 -18.07
N ILE A 28 -11.06 -17.15 -18.53
CA ILE A 28 -11.51 -16.04 -18.33
C ILE A 28 -12.73 -15.99 -18.36
N VAL A 29 -13.01 -16.19 -17.89
CA VAL A 29 -14.08 -16.00 -17.50
C VAL A 29 -14.29 -14.70 -17.43
N ALA A 30 -15.10 -14.29 -18.05
CA ALA A 30 -15.47 -13.02 -17.81
C ALA A 30 -15.92 -12.97 -16.45
N VAL A 31 -15.07 -12.79 -15.71
CA VAL A 31 -15.42 -12.67 -14.36
C VAL A 31 -15.75 -11.25 -14.14
N THR A 32 -16.92 -11.00 -13.78
CA THR A 32 -17.29 -9.70 -13.28
C THR A 32 -16.65 -9.59 -11.92
N VAL A 33 -15.63 -8.78 -11.84
CA VAL A 33 -14.95 -8.60 -10.58
C VAL A 33 -15.80 -7.70 -9.69
N GLN A 34 -16.20 -8.21 -8.55
CA GLN A 34 -16.92 -7.43 -7.57
C GLN A 34 -16.01 -6.31 -7.06
N PRO A 35 -16.52 -5.10 -6.85
CA PRO A 35 -15.72 -4.06 -6.22
C PRO A 35 -15.23 -4.52 -4.86
N SER A 36 -13.96 -4.29 -4.60
CA SER A 36 -13.35 -4.66 -3.33
C SER A 36 -13.20 -3.41 -2.47
N GLU A 37 -13.37 -3.56 -1.17
CA GLU A 37 -13.12 -2.46 -0.25
C GLU A 37 -11.61 -2.21 -0.08
N VAL A 38 -10.80 -3.19 -0.43
CA VAL A 38 -9.34 -3.11 -0.26
C VAL A 38 -8.66 -2.69 -1.54
N PHE A 39 -9.10 -3.23 -2.68
CA PHE A 39 -8.44 -3.01 -3.95
C PHE A 39 -9.25 -2.11 -4.85
N GLN A 40 -8.54 -1.25 -5.58
CA GLN A 40 -9.12 -0.51 -6.69
C GLN A 40 -8.40 -0.98 -7.95
N ARG A 41 -9.16 -1.11 -9.02
CA ARG A 41 -8.61 -1.56 -10.29
C ARG A 41 -8.71 -0.45 -11.32
N ASP A 42 -7.60 -0.23 -12.03
CA ASP A 42 -7.57 0.68 -13.17
C ASP A 42 -6.92 -0.09 -14.31
N GLU A 43 -7.75 -0.53 -15.28
CA GLU A 43 -7.34 -1.40 -16.36
C GLU A 43 -6.73 -2.68 -15.79
N ASN A 44 -5.43 -2.90 -15.96
CA ASN A 44 -4.78 -4.10 -15.46
C ASN A 44 -3.95 -3.86 -14.22
N ASN A 45 -3.97 -2.65 -13.71
CA ASN A 45 -3.25 -2.30 -12.49
C ASN A 45 -4.18 -2.36 -11.29
N ILE A 46 -3.60 -2.73 -10.16
CA ILE A 46 -4.32 -2.83 -8.89
C ILE A 46 -3.72 -1.81 -7.93
N TYR A 47 -4.58 -1.14 -7.20
CA TYR A 47 -4.16 -0.13 -6.23
C TYR A 47 -4.72 -0.47 -4.87
N VAL A 48 -3.88 -0.38 -3.85
CA VAL A 48 -4.31 -0.58 -2.48
C VAL A 48 -3.69 0.49 -1.60
N VAL A 49 -4.48 1.03 -0.68
CA VAL A 49 -3.99 1.94 0.35
C VAL A 49 -3.83 1.11 1.62
N PHE A 50 -2.62 1.00 2.09
CA PHE A 50 -2.29 0.16 3.23
C PHE A 50 -1.95 1.04 4.43
N PRO A 51 -2.74 0.96 5.51
CA PRO A 51 -2.44 1.76 6.70
C PRO A 51 -1.28 1.11 7.46
N ILE A 52 -0.24 1.88 7.72
CA ILE A 52 0.89 1.43 8.52
C ILE A 52 0.97 2.27 9.79
N THR A 53 1.66 1.72 10.77
CA THR A 53 1.87 2.46 12.02
C THR A 53 3.03 3.43 11.87
N TYR A 54 3.05 4.41 12.76
CA TYR A 54 4.16 5.35 12.82
C TYR A 54 5.50 4.63 12.99
N SER A 55 5.52 3.64 13.90
CA SER A 55 6.74 2.88 14.15
C SER A 55 7.22 2.11 12.92
N GLN A 56 6.28 1.53 12.16
CA GLN A 56 6.63 0.83 10.93
C GLN A 56 7.26 1.77 9.92
N ALA A 57 6.75 2.99 9.82
CA ALA A 57 7.29 3.98 8.90
C ALA A 57 8.67 4.47 9.36
N VAL A 58 8.83 4.71 10.65
CA VAL A 58 10.06 5.26 11.19
C VAL A 58 11.19 4.24 11.18
N LEU A 59 10.90 3.04 11.66
CA LEU A 59 11.92 2.00 11.84
C LEU A 59 12.07 1.09 10.63
N GLY A 60 11.07 1.11 9.75
CA GLY A 60 11.01 0.14 8.67
C GLY A 60 10.43 -1.18 9.15
N ASP A 61 9.85 -1.91 8.24
CA ASP A 61 9.24 -3.20 8.55
C ASP A 61 8.91 -3.91 7.25
N THR A 62 8.62 -5.19 7.33
CA THR A 62 8.08 -5.94 6.22
C THR A 62 6.59 -6.10 6.46
N ILE A 63 5.77 -5.64 5.52
CA ILE A 63 4.32 -5.77 5.64
C ILE A 63 3.84 -6.85 4.67
N THR A 64 2.75 -7.51 5.05
CA THR A 64 2.14 -8.53 4.21
C THR A 64 0.89 -7.93 3.59
N VAL A 65 0.89 -7.85 2.27
CA VAL A 65 -0.18 -7.21 1.51
C VAL A 65 -0.94 -8.27 0.73
N PRO A 66 -2.26 -8.29 0.81
CA PRO A 66 -3.02 -9.23 -0.03
C PRO A 66 -2.93 -8.84 -1.49
N SER A 67 -2.84 -9.83 -2.37
CA SER A 67 -2.84 -9.61 -3.79
C SER A 67 -3.84 -10.59 -4.41
N ILE A 68 -4.05 -10.48 -5.71
CA ILE A 68 -4.98 -11.39 -6.37
C ILE A 68 -4.42 -12.82 -6.44
N ASP A 69 -3.13 -12.99 -6.20
CA ASP A 69 -2.49 -14.31 -6.22
C ASP A 69 -2.17 -14.82 -4.82
N GLY A 70 -2.62 -14.15 -3.78
CA GLY A 70 -2.29 -14.49 -2.42
C GLY A 70 -1.57 -13.34 -1.74
N LYS A 71 -0.73 -13.67 -0.77
CA LYS A 71 -0.06 -12.64 0.02
C LYS A 71 1.30 -12.32 -0.58
N VAL A 72 1.66 -11.04 -0.54
CA VAL A 72 2.96 -10.57 -1.00
C VAL A 72 3.59 -9.76 0.11
N GLU A 73 4.88 -9.99 0.35
CA GLU A 73 5.61 -9.21 1.34
C GLU A 73 6.21 -7.97 0.67
N VAL A 74 6.06 -6.84 1.35
CA VAL A 74 6.60 -5.56 0.87
C VAL A 74 7.52 -5.02 1.94
N ASN A 75 8.74 -4.70 1.56
CA ASN A 75 9.68 -4.09 2.48
C ASN A 75 9.46 -2.59 2.53
N VAL A 76 9.14 -2.11 3.72
CA VAL A 76 8.96 -0.68 3.98
C VAL A 76 10.27 -0.17 4.58
N PRO A 77 11.03 0.64 3.86
CA PRO A 77 12.32 1.12 4.38
C PRO A 77 12.16 2.04 5.59
N GLU A 78 13.20 2.11 6.38
CA GLU A 78 13.27 3.05 7.50
C GLU A 78 13.09 4.47 6.99
N GLY A 79 12.26 5.25 7.67
CA GLY A 79 12.04 6.64 7.30
C GLY A 79 11.05 6.84 6.16
N THR A 80 10.26 5.82 5.84
CA THR A 80 9.25 5.92 4.79
C THR A 80 8.22 6.98 5.16
N GLN A 81 8.00 7.91 4.25
CA GLN A 81 7.04 9.00 4.47
C GLN A 81 5.63 8.54 4.13
N SER A 82 4.66 9.13 4.83
CA SER A 82 3.25 8.81 4.56
C SER A 82 2.91 9.20 3.12
N GLY A 83 2.18 8.33 2.44
CA GLY A 83 1.82 8.55 1.04
C GLY A 83 2.79 7.90 0.04
N THR A 84 3.85 7.26 0.53
CA THR A 84 4.79 6.59 -0.35
C THR A 84 4.11 5.40 -1.02
N THR A 85 4.29 5.27 -2.33
CA THR A 85 3.69 4.19 -3.11
C THR A 85 4.79 3.25 -3.58
N PHE A 86 4.59 1.96 -3.33
CA PHE A 86 5.49 0.91 -3.78
C PHE A 86 4.87 0.18 -4.96
N ARG A 87 5.63 0.00 -6.02
CA ARG A 87 5.19 -0.69 -7.22
C ARG A 87 5.64 -2.15 -7.16
N LEU A 88 4.67 -3.05 -7.31
CA LEU A 88 4.95 -4.49 -7.36
C LEU A 88 4.70 -4.94 -8.79
N ARG A 89 5.77 -5.15 -9.52
CA ARG A 89 5.69 -5.47 -10.94
C ARG A 89 5.07 -6.85 -11.14
N GLY A 90 4.15 -6.90 -12.11
CA GLY A 90 3.53 -8.16 -12.50
C GLY A 90 2.56 -8.72 -11.50
N LYS A 91 2.11 -7.93 -10.53
CA LYS A 91 1.16 -8.39 -9.51
C LYS A 91 -0.25 -7.88 -9.76
N GLY A 92 -0.48 -7.28 -10.91
CA GLY A 92 -1.81 -6.83 -11.29
C GLY A 92 -2.59 -7.91 -12.03
N VAL A 93 -3.56 -7.46 -12.83
CA VAL A 93 -4.45 -8.33 -13.58
C VAL A 93 -3.79 -8.75 -14.88
N GLN A 94 -3.99 -10.01 -15.27
CA GLN A 94 -3.43 -10.54 -16.50
C GLN A 94 -4.08 -9.84 -17.70
N TYR A 95 -3.27 -9.55 -18.71
CA TYR A 95 -3.79 -8.95 -19.93
C TYR A 95 -4.64 -9.97 -20.70
N VAL A 96 -5.66 -9.45 -21.40
CA VAL A 96 -6.59 -10.29 -22.13
C VAL A 96 -5.88 -11.14 -23.19
N ASN A 97 -4.82 -10.59 -23.78
CA ASN A 97 -4.07 -11.31 -24.81
C ASN A 97 -3.13 -12.39 -24.23
N GLY A 98 -3.14 -12.56 -22.92
CA GLY A 98 -2.33 -13.59 -22.27
C GLY A 98 -0.87 -13.24 -22.12
N ARG A 99 -0.48 -12.01 -22.46
CA ARG A 99 0.92 -11.62 -22.41
C ARG A 99 1.16 -10.69 -21.25
N GLY A 100 1.56 -11.28 -20.15
CA GLY A 100 1.94 -10.51 -18.99
C GLY A 100 0.77 -10.00 -18.18
N ARG A 101 1.09 -9.22 -17.20
CA ARG A 101 0.15 -8.72 -16.22
C ARG A 101 0.45 -7.25 -15.94
N GLY A 102 -0.56 -6.54 -15.44
CA GLY A 102 -0.33 -5.21 -14.94
C GLY A 102 0.41 -5.26 -13.61
N ASP A 103 0.50 -4.13 -12.98
CA ASP A 103 1.25 -4.00 -11.73
C ASP A 103 0.31 -3.72 -10.57
N MET A 104 0.84 -3.90 -9.36
CA MET A 104 0.13 -3.56 -8.15
C MET A 104 0.86 -2.42 -7.48
N TYR A 105 0.10 -1.44 -7.03
CA TYR A 105 0.64 -0.27 -6.35
C TYR A 105 0.13 -0.25 -4.92
N VAL A 106 1.05 -0.22 -3.98
CA VAL A 106 0.72 -0.20 -2.56
C VAL A 106 1.09 1.17 -2.02
N LYS A 107 0.09 1.96 -1.69
CA LYS A 107 0.31 3.28 -1.10
C LYS A 107 0.25 3.13 0.41
N CYS A 108 1.34 3.43 1.08
CA CYS A 108 1.41 3.33 2.54
C CYS A 108 1.03 4.67 3.15
N GLU A 109 -0.01 4.65 3.98
CA GLU A 109 -0.42 5.83 4.72
C GLU A 109 -0.23 5.56 6.20
N VAL A 110 0.39 6.51 6.89
CA VAL A 110 0.62 6.38 8.33
C VAL A 110 -0.68 6.74 9.05
N GLU A 111 -1.21 5.77 9.78
CA GLU A 111 -2.40 6.02 10.58
C GLU A 111 -2.00 6.60 11.92
N ILE A 112 -2.61 7.71 12.30
CA ILE A 112 -2.33 8.35 13.58
C ILE A 112 -3.21 7.71 14.64
N PRO A 113 -2.60 7.12 15.69
CA PRO A 113 -3.39 6.46 16.73
C PRO A 113 -4.19 7.45 17.55
N LYS A 114 -5.33 6.98 18.04
CA LYS A 114 -6.24 7.80 18.86
C LYS A 114 -6.50 7.09 20.19
N LYS A 115 -7.13 7.80 21.09
CA LYS A 115 -7.58 7.24 22.37
C LYS A 115 -6.44 6.64 23.18
N LEU A 116 -5.36 7.39 23.28
CA LEU A 116 -4.18 6.93 23.98
C LEU A 116 -4.42 6.84 25.49
N SER A 117 -3.90 5.77 26.08
CA SER A 117 -3.87 5.64 27.53
C SER A 117 -2.84 6.61 28.11
N ARG A 118 -2.86 6.75 29.44
CA ARG A 118 -1.88 7.61 30.11
C ARG A 118 -0.46 7.15 29.84
N THR A 119 -0.22 5.84 29.94
CA THR A 119 1.10 5.26 29.70
C THR A 119 1.57 5.52 28.28
N GLN A 120 0.67 5.37 27.31
CA GLN A 120 1.01 5.61 25.91
C GLN A 120 1.35 7.07 25.67
N ARG A 121 0.58 7.95 26.28
CA ARG A 121 0.80 9.39 26.16
C ARG A 121 2.15 9.78 26.71
N GLU A 122 2.51 9.25 27.86
CA GLU A 122 3.79 9.56 28.49
C GLU A 122 4.96 9.01 27.68
N ALA A 123 4.80 7.81 27.12
CA ALA A 123 5.83 7.22 26.27
C ALA A 123 6.08 8.06 25.03
N LEU A 124 5.01 8.56 24.41
CA LEU A 124 5.15 9.39 23.22
C LEU A 124 5.83 10.71 23.55
N LYS A 125 5.45 11.34 24.64
CA LYS A 125 6.08 12.59 25.07
C LYS A 125 7.57 12.40 25.32
N LYS A 126 7.92 11.28 25.95
CA LYS A 126 9.32 10.96 26.22
C LYS A 126 10.10 10.78 24.93
N PHE A 127 9.52 10.04 23.98
CA PHE A 127 10.14 9.84 22.68
C PHE A 127 10.31 11.17 21.96
N GLU A 128 9.25 11.97 21.90
CA GLU A 128 9.30 13.26 21.22
C GLU A 128 10.39 14.15 21.81
N GLY A 129 10.57 14.09 23.13
CA GLY A 129 11.60 14.87 23.82
C GLY A 129 13.02 14.50 23.44
N THR A 130 13.24 13.34 22.87
CA THR A 130 14.58 12.92 22.41
C THR A 130 14.87 13.38 21.00
N LEU A 131 13.87 13.79 20.25
CA LEU A 131 14.05 14.18 18.84
C LEU A 131 14.59 15.59 18.75
N LYS A 132 15.37 15.82 17.71
CA LYS A 132 15.99 17.12 17.46
C LYS A 132 15.57 17.63 16.09
N GLU A 133 15.92 18.87 15.84
CA GLU A 133 15.56 19.54 14.58
C GLU A 133 16.03 18.75 13.36
N ASP A 134 17.22 18.15 13.45
CA ASP A 134 17.77 17.40 12.32
C ASP A 134 16.99 16.13 12.01
N ASN A 135 16.13 15.67 12.89
CA ASN A 135 15.28 14.52 12.62
C ASN A 135 14.13 14.87 11.67
N TYR A 136 13.86 16.16 11.46
CA TYR A 136 12.71 16.62 10.68
C TYR A 136 13.16 17.55 9.56
N GLU A 137 13.62 16.97 8.44
CA GLU A 137 14.12 17.78 7.33
C GLU A 137 13.12 18.74 6.75
N LYS A 138 11.90 18.28 6.52
CA LYS A 138 10.86 19.12 5.93
C LYS A 138 10.47 20.26 6.85
N ARG A 139 10.35 19.95 8.13
CA ARG A 139 10.01 20.92 9.12
C ARG A 139 11.11 21.99 9.25
N LYS A 140 12.35 21.54 9.25
CA LYS A 140 13.51 22.43 9.32
C LYS A 140 13.56 23.35 8.12
N GLY A 141 13.38 22.79 6.92
CA GLY A 141 13.37 23.57 5.68
C GLY A 141 12.23 24.57 5.63
N PHE A 142 11.04 24.16 6.11
CA PHE A 142 9.89 25.04 6.16
C PHE A 142 10.14 26.25 7.05
N PHE A 143 10.65 26.02 8.25
CA PHE A 143 10.89 27.12 9.19
C PHE A 143 12.02 28.04 8.73
N LYS A 144 13.00 27.51 8.01
CA LYS A 144 14.02 28.34 7.41
C LYS A 144 13.44 29.29 6.38
N LYS A 145 12.57 28.77 5.51
CA LYS A 145 11.89 29.58 4.50
C LYS A 145 11.01 30.65 5.16
N LEU A 146 10.33 30.25 6.20
CA LEU A 146 9.45 31.19 6.92
C LEU A 146 10.26 32.32 7.53
N LYS A 147 11.38 31.98 8.14
CA LYS A 147 12.29 32.98 8.71
C LYS A 147 12.81 33.94 7.65
N ASP A 148 13.21 33.41 6.50
CA ASP A 148 13.70 34.23 5.41
C ASP A 148 12.63 35.17 4.90
N MET A 149 11.36 34.74 4.88
CA MET A 149 10.25 35.61 4.47
C MET A 149 10.08 36.79 5.39
N PHE A 150 10.25 36.60 6.68
CA PHE A 150 10.05 37.67 7.66
C PHE A 150 11.27 38.58 7.84
N ASN A 151 12.42 38.13 7.37
CA ASN A 151 13.66 38.92 7.51
C ASN A 151 14.07 39.62 6.23
N SER A 152 13.29 39.52 5.17
CA SER A 152 13.61 40.19 3.91
C SER A 152 12.90 41.51 3.75
#